data_7751e7d1d62ff230e933f291d87905ab
#
_entry.id   7751e7d1d62ff230e933f291d87905ab
#
_cell.length_a   1.000
_cell.length_b   1.000
_cell.length_c   1.000
_cell.angle_alpha   90.00
_cell.angle_beta   90.00
_cell.angle_gamma   90.00
#
_symmetry.space_group_name_H-M   'P 1'
#
loop_
_entity.id
_entity.type
_entity.pdbx_description
1 polymer ?
#
loop_
_entity_poly.entity_id
_entity_poly.type
_entity_poly.pdbx_seq_one_letter_code
_entity_poly.pdbx_strand_id
1 'polypeptide(L)'
;MRKIEREMVGAVAECFGNASLSGQVWRSANTTVRQDHSGVLGTPSYDRVVDVILHETTIARFDPALQRLTLRTNGWHTRTTASRINALLATFSPGWQVFSKRGTLQIREDDWTPGISHPLTEGREVSFKPIALL
;
A
#
# COMPACT_ATOMS: atom_id res chain seq x y z
N MET A 1 -6.72 -5.99 13.72
CA MET A 1 -5.77 -6.30 12.62
C MET A 1 -5.21 -7.69 12.82
N ARG A 2 -5.22 -8.48 11.78
CA ARG A 2 -4.71 -9.85 11.81
C ARG A 2 -3.19 -9.87 11.93
N LYS A 3 -2.62 -11.01 12.38
CA LYS A 3 -1.18 -11.18 12.52
C LYS A 3 -0.44 -10.89 11.20
N ILE A 4 -0.92 -11.48 10.09
CA ILE A 4 -0.30 -11.28 8.77
C ILE A 4 -0.30 -9.80 8.36
N GLU A 5 -1.34 -9.06 8.71
CA GLU A 5 -1.45 -7.63 8.40
C GLU A 5 -0.49 -6.81 9.24
N ARG A 6 -0.33 -7.14 10.54
CA ARG A 6 0.66 -6.48 11.38
C ARG A 6 2.08 -6.71 10.88
N GLU A 7 2.39 -7.93 10.47
CA GLU A 7 3.71 -8.28 9.91
C GLU A 7 3.95 -7.57 8.58
N MET A 8 2.95 -7.52 7.72
CA MET A 8 3.01 -6.79 6.43
C MET A 8 3.27 -5.31 6.65
N VAL A 9 2.51 -4.67 7.51
CA VAL A 9 2.69 -3.25 7.86
C VAL A 9 4.07 -3.02 8.46
N GLY A 10 4.54 -3.90 9.35
CA GLY A 10 5.88 -3.84 9.92
C GLY A 10 6.96 -3.93 8.87
N ALA A 11 6.80 -4.79 7.87
CA ALA A 11 7.77 -4.93 6.78
C ALA A 11 7.81 -3.67 5.89
N VAL A 12 6.67 -3.07 5.59
CA VAL A 12 6.61 -1.80 4.85
C VAL A 12 7.32 -0.69 5.63
N ALA A 13 7.03 -0.57 6.92
CA ALA A 13 7.68 0.42 7.78
C ALA A 13 9.19 0.20 7.87
N GLU A 14 9.64 -1.05 7.93
CA GLU A 14 11.07 -1.38 7.91
C GLU A 14 11.73 -0.89 6.63
N CYS A 15 11.07 -1.04 5.49
CA CYS A 15 11.57 -0.51 4.22
C CYS A 15 11.75 1.01 4.27
N PHE A 16 10.79 1.73 4.86
CA PHE A 16 10.90 3.19 4.99
C PHE A 16 12.07 3.60 5.89
N GLY A 17 12.37 2.80 6.92
CA GLY A 17 13.47 3.06 7.83
C GLY A 17 14.83 2.54 7.34
N ASN A 18 14.87 1.74 6.29
CA ASN A 18 16.11 1.12 5.80
C ASN A 18 16.12 1.04 4.28
N ALA A 19 16.67 2.07 3.65
CA ALA A 19 16.76 2.16 2.19
C ALA A 19 17.71 1.13 1.58
N SER A 20 18.54 0.45 2.39
CA SER A 20 19.46 -0.57 1.88
C SER A 20 18.79 -1.90 1.56
N LEU A 21 17.59 -2.15 2.09
CA LEU A 21 16.83 -3.35 1.78
C LEU A 21 16.40 -3.32 0.31
N SER A 22 16.60 -4.44 -0.39
CA SER A 22 16.33 -4.54 -1.82
C SER A 22 15.72 -5.91 -2.15
N GLY A 23 14.76 -5.93 -3.06
CA GLY A 23 14.05 -7.13 -3.44
C GLY A 23 12.97 -7.50 -2.43
N GLN A 24 12.71 -8.80 -2.29
CA GLN A 24 11.72 -9.30 -1.34
C GLN A 24 12.22 -9.13 0.09
N VAL A 25 11.50 -8.34 0.88
CA VAL A 25 11.83 -8.08 2.28
C VAL A 25 11.06 -9.01 3.21
N TRP A 26 9.83 -9.32 2.86
CA TRP A 26 8.98 -10.17 3.68
C TRP A 26 7.96 -10.89 2.79
N ARG A 27 7.61 -12.10 3.19
CA ARG A 27 6.53 -12.85 2.56
C ARG A 27 5.86 -13.76 3.58
N SER A 28 4.54 -13.82 3.53
CA SER A 28 3.75 -14.78 4.29
C SER A 28 2.52 -15.16 3.47
N ALA A 29 2.33 -16.45 3.29
CA ALA A 29 1.22 -17.01 2.49
C ALA A 29 1.16 -16.36 1.10
N ASN A 30 0.13 -15.59 0.84
CA ASN A 30 -0.13 -14.95 -0.45
C ASN A 30 0.34 -13.50 -0.55
N THR A 31 1.01 -12.97 0.48
CA THR A 31 1.34 -11.55 0.56
C THR A 31 2.86 -11.36 0.63
N THR A 32 3.37 -10.45 -0.20
CA THR A 32 4.81 -10.13 -0.30
C THR A 32 5.00 -8.62 -0.18
N VAL A 33 6.07 -8.21 0.51
CA VAL A 33 6.54 -6.82 0.53
C VAL A 33 7.91 -6.78 -0.13
N ARG A 34 8.07 -5.89 -1.10
CA ARG A 34 9.32 -5.68 -1.84
C ARG A 34 9.73 -4.23 -1.79
N GLN A 35 11.04 -4.00 -1.77
CA GLN A 35 11.60 -2.66 -2.00
C GLN A 35 12.52 -2.71 -3.22
N ASP A 36 12.25 -1.89 -4.20
CA ASP A 36 13.03 -1.82 -5.42
C ASP A 36 13.58 -0.41 -5.62
N HIS A 37 14.77 -0.33 -6.20
CA HIS A 37 15.50 0.90 -6.46
C HIS A 37 15.72 1.03 -7.97
N SER A 38 15.67 2.27 -8.46
CA SER A 38 16.01 2.58 -9.83
C SER A 38 16.85 3.85 -9.88
N GLY A 39 17.59 4.04 -10.98
CA GLY A 39 18.49 5.17 -11.13
C GLY A 39 19.76 5.02 -10.29
N VAL A 40 20.50 6.11 -10.16
CA VAL A 40 21.77 6.15 -9.43
C VAL A 40 21.59 6.89 -8.11
N LEU A 41 21.97 6.24 -7.02
CA LEU A 41 21.88 6.82 -5.68
C LEU A 41 22.66 8.14 -5.62
N GLY A 42 22.03 9.16 -5.03
CA GLY A 42 22.62 10.49 -4.92
C GLY A 42 22.38 11.39 -6.14
N THR A 43 21.65 10.92 -7.14
CA THR A 43 21.29 11.71 -8.32
C THR A 43 19.77 11.94 -8.39
N PRO A 44 19.31 12.97 -9.17
CA PRO A 44 17.88 13.20 -9.33
C PRO A 44 17.12 12.06 -10.00
N SER A 45 17.82 11.16 -10.68
CA SER A 45 17.19 9.98 -11.31
C SER A 45 16.92 8.84 -10.34
N TYR A 46 17.45 8.89 -9.12
CA TYR A 46 17.23 7.84 -8.12
C TYR A 46 15.77 7.83 -7.65
N ASP A 47 15.19 6.64 -7.64
CA ASP A 47 13.85 6.42 -7.11
C ASP A 47 13.81 5.12 -6.31
N ARG A 48 12.88 5.06 -5.37
CA ARG A 48 12.68 3.92 -4.50
C ARG A 48 11.18 3.71 -4.33
N VAL A 49 10.72 2.49 -4.53
CA VAL A 49 9.33 2.14 -4.30
C VAL A 49 9.22 0.93 -3.40
N VAL A 50 8.17 0.89 -2.59
CA VAL A 50 7.81 -0.26 -1.75
C VAL A 50 6.49 -0.80 -2.26
N ASP A 51 6.49 -2.05 -2.71
CA ASP A 51 5.31 -2.72 -3.26
C ASP A 51 4.77 -3.76 -2.29
N VAL A 52 3.46 -3.78 -2.15
CA VAL A 52 2.73 -4.87 -1.50
C VAL A 52 2.03 -5.66 -2.59
N ILE A 53 2.34 -6.94 -2.64
CA ILE A 53 1.90 -7.86 -3.69
C ILE A 53 1.03 -8.94 -3.06
N LEU A 54 -0.16 -9.12 -3.62
CA LEU A 54 -1.10 -10.15 -3.22
C LEU A 54 -1.35 -11.06 -4.42
N HIS A 55 -1.02 -12.37 -4.30
CA HIS A 55 -1.14 -13.32 -5.40
C HIS A 55 -0.48 -12.82 -6.70
N GLU A 56 0.76 -12.38 -6.63
CA GLU A 56 1.53 -11.86 -7.78
C GLU A 56 1.00 -10.54 -8.37
N THR A 57 0.01 -9.92 -7.74
CA THR A 57 -0.56 -8.64 -8.17
C THR A 57 -0.19 -7.55 -7.19
N THR A 58 0.42 -6.48 -7.67
CA THR A 58 0.71 -5.31 -6.85
C THR A 58 -0.59 -4.59 -6.51
N ILE A 59 -0.95 -4.59 -5.23
CA ILE A 59 -2.16 -3.90 -4.75
C ILE A 59 -1.87 -2.53 -4.14
N ALA A 60 -0.62 -2.30 -3.73
CA ALA A 60 -0.20 -1.02 -3.16
C ALA A 60 1.24 -0.74 -3.54
N ARG A 61 1.51 0.49 -3.98
CA ARG A 61 2.85 0.98 -4.27
C ARG A 61 3.07 2.28 -3.54
N PHE A 62 4.08 2.29 -2.68
CA PHE A 62 4.50 3.49 -1.94
C PHE A 62 5.69 4.12 -2.62
N ASP A 63 5.59 5.42 -2.91
CA ASP A 63 6.70 6.25 -3.34
C ASP A 63 7.07 7.19 -2.19
N PRO A 64 8.11 6.88 -1.38
CA PRO A 64 8.43 7.69 -0.21
C PRO A 64 8.85 9.11 -0.54
N ALA A 65 9.56 9.31 -1.65
CA ALA A 65 10.03 10.64 -2.04
C ALA A 65 8.87 11.60 -2.33
N LEU A 66 7.83 11.11 -2.98
CA LEU A 66 6.64 11.90 -3.31
C LEU A 66 5.54 11.79 -2.25
N GLN A 67 5.72 10.91 -1.24
CA GLN A 67 4.71 10.59 -0.25
C GLN A 67 3.36 10.23 -0.90
N ARG A 68 3.43 9.41 -1.94
CA ARG A 68 2.29 8.98 -2.73
C ARG A 68 2.10 7.48 -2.62
N LEU A 69 0.89 7.08 -2.26
CA LEU A 69 0.49 5.67 -2.22
C LEU A 69 -0.53 5.43 -3.34
N THR A 70 -0.19 4.54 -4.25
CA THR A 70 -1.08 4.11 -5.33
C THR A 70 -1.69 2.77 -4.97
N LEU A 71 -3.01 2.70 -4.96
CA LEU A 71 -3.77 1.50 -4.64
C LEU A 71 -4.43 0.95 -5.90
N ARG A 72 -4.40 -0.38 -6.06
CA ARG A 72 -5.02 -1.07 -7.20
C ARG A 72 -5.62 -2.39 -6.77
N THR A 73 -6.65 -2.82 -7.45
CA THR A 73 -7.22 -4.16 -7.26
C THR A 73 -6.89 -5.09 -8.42
N ASN A 74 -6.63 -4.55 -9.60
CA ASN A 74 -6.40 -5.33 -10.83
C ASN A 74 -7.47 -6.40 -11.06
N GLY A 75 -8.73 -6.06 -10.74
CA GLY A 75 -9.86 -6.97 -10.85
C GLY A 75 -10.11 -7.86 -9.62
N TRP A 76 -9.22 -7.85 -8.62
CA TRP A 76 -9.36 -8.67 -7.42
C TRP A 76 -10.14 -7.92 -6.33
N HIS A 77 -11.46 -7.88 -6.45
CA HIS A 77 -12.35 -7.22 -5.50
C HIS A 77 -12.74 -8.16 -4.36
N THR A 78 -11.78 -8.66 -3.59
CA THR A 78 -11.99 -9.66 -2.53
C THR A 78 -11.88 -9.04 -1.15
N ARG A 79 -12.40 -9.75 -0.14
CA ARG A 79 -12.24 -9.36 1.26
C ARG A 79 -10.77 -9.30 1.67
N THR A 80 -9.96 -10.22 1.16
CA THR A 80 -8.53 -10.24 1.45
C THR A 80 -7.86 -8.99 0.92
N THR A 81 -8.13 -8.59 -0.32
CA THR A 81 -7.60 -7.36 -0.89
C THR A 81 -8.00 -6.14 -0.05
N ALA A 82 -9.28 -6.02 0.28
CA ALA A 82 -9.78 -4.92 1.11
C ALA A 82 -9.12 -4.89 2.50
N SER A 83 -8.98 -6.03 3.13
CA SER A 83 -8.37 -6.15 4.45
C SER A 83 -6.90 -5.72 4.44
N ARG A 84 -6.13 -6.17 3.44
CA ARG A 84 -4.73 -5.77 3.29
C ARG A 84 -4.60 -4.27 3.06
N ILE A 85 -5.39 -3.72 2.15
CA ILE A 85 -5.34 -2.28 1.84
C ILE A 85 -5.74 -1.46 3.06
N ASN A 86 -6.80 -1.85 3.78
CA ASN A 86 -7.24 -1.13 4.97
C ASN A 86 -6.20 -1.14 6.09
N ALA A 87 -5.44 -2.23 6.24
CA ALA A 87 -4.35 -2.29 7.21
C ALA A 87 -3.26 -1.28 6.88
N LEU A 88 -2.91 -1.14 5.60
CA LEU A 88 -1.93 -0.16 5.14
C LEU A 88 -2.44 1.26 5.33
N LEU A 89 -3.69 1.53 4.97
CA LEU A 89 -4.30 2.85 5.11
C LEU A 89 -4.38 3.28 6.57
N ALA A 90 -4.78 2.39 7.47
CA ALA A 90 -4.90 2.70 8.90
C ALA A 90 -3.57 3.18 9.48
N THR A 91 -2.45 2.67 8.98
CA THR A 91 -1.12 3.00 9.48
C THR A 91 -0.51 4.21 8.77
N PHE A 92 -0.55 4.23 7.43
CA PHE A 92 0.22 5.19 6.63
C PHE A 92 -0.61 6.32 6.06
N SER A 93 -1.91 6.14 5.92
CA SER A 93 -2.84 7.15 5.39
C SER A 93 -4.13 7.14 6.20
N PRO A 94 -4.07 7.43 7.52
CA PRO A 94 -5.29 7.44 8.33
C PRO A 94 -6.27 8.49 7.78
N GLY A 95 -7.55 8.18 7.87
CA GLY A 95 -8.60 9.00 7.27
C GLY A 95 -9.13 8.47 5.95
N TRP A 96 -8.52 7.40 5.41
CA TRP A 96 -9.01 6.72 4.22
C TRP A 96 -9.39 5.29 4.53
N GLN A 97 -10.41 4.78 3.85
CA GLN A 97 -10.80 3.38 3.98
C GLN A 97 -11.35 2.82 2.68
N VAL A 98 -11.24 1.51 2.53
CA VAL A 98 -11.74 0.75 1.38
C VAL A 98 -12.90 -0.12 1.84
N PHE A 99 -13.94 -0.16 1.02
CA PHE A 99 -15.13 -0.98 1.28
C PHE A 99 -15.67 -1.55 -0.02
N SER A 100 -16.48 -2.60 0.08
CA SER A 100 -17.12 -3.22 -1.08
C SER A 100 -18.50 -2.60 -1.32
N LYS A 101 -18.76 -2.27 -2.57
CA LYS A 101 -20.06 -1.78 -3.02
C LYS A 101 -20.42 -2.49 -4.32
N ARG A 102 -21.46 -3.32 -4.28
CA ARG A 102 -21.92 -4.09 -5.44
C ARG A 102 -20.80 -4.90 -6.10
N GLY A 103 -19.96 -5.54 -5.29
CA GLY A 103 -18.87 -6.37 -5.76
C GLY A 103 -17.62 -5.63 -6.23
N THR A 104 -17.58 -4.31 -6.12
CA THR A 104 -16.43 -3.49 -6.50
C THR A 104 -15.87 -2.80 -5.27
N LEU A 105 -14.55 -2.82 -5.09
CA LEU A 105 -13.90 -2.09 -4.02
C LEU A 105 -13.88 -0.60 -4.34
N GLN A 106 -14.27 0.19 -3.36
CA GLN A 106 -14.33 1.65 -3.39
C GLN A 106 -13.44 2.21 -2.30
N ILE A 107 -12.91 3.41 -2.50
CA ILE A 107 -12.17 4.15 -1.48
C ILE A 107 -12.89 5.45 -1.14
N ARG A 108 -12.88 5.82 0.15
CA ARG A 108 -13.45 7.09 0.63
C ARG A 108 -12.65 7.64 1.80
N GLU A 109 -12.79 8.94 2.05
CA GLU A 109 -12.30 9.56 3.28
C GLU A 109 -13.28 9.33 4.44
N ASP A 110 -12.80 9.25 5.68
CA ASP A 110 -13.63 8.96 6.86
C ASP A 110 -14.65 10.07 7.15
N ASP A 111 -14.28 11.34 6.94
CA ASP A 111 -15.15 12.51 7.12
C ASP A 111 -15.79 12.95 5.80
N TRP A 112 -16.11 12.00 4.98
CA TRP A 112 -16.65 12.20 3.64
C TRP A 112 -18.09 12.72 3.64
N THR A 113 -18.45 13.41 2.55
CA THR A 113 -19.84 13.72 2.25
C THR A 113 -20.55 12.45 1.78
N PRO A 114 -21.74 12.11 2.31
CA PRO A 114 -22.46 10.91 1.90
C PRO A 114 -22.60 10.76 0.39
N GLY A 115 -22.30 9.57 -0.11
CA GLY A 115 -22.37 9.24 -1.53
C GLY A 115 -21.08 9.45 -2.33
N ILE A 116 -20.05 10.03 -1.75
CA ILE A 116 -18.78 10.23 -2.45
C ILE A 116 -17.82 9.09 -2.14
N SER A 117 -17.54 8.27 -3.15
CA SER A 117 -16.52 7.24 -3.12
C SER A 117 -15.98 7.03 -4.54
N HIS A 118 -14.82 6.41 -4.66
CA HIS A 118 -14.15 6.20 -5.94
C HIS A 118 -13.78 4.72 -6.10
N PRO A 119 -14.10 4.10 -7.25
CA PRO A 119 -13.71 2.71 -7.49
C PRO A 119 -12.18 2.58 -7.60
N LEU A 120 -11.65 1.45 -7.12
CA LEU A 120 -10.23 1.14 -7.18
C LEU A 120 -9.81 0.39 -8.45
N THR A 121 -10.72 0.19 -9.39
CA THR A 121 -10.49 -0.62 -10.60
C THR A 121 -9.29 -0.13 -11.41
N GLU A 122 -9.17 1.19 -11.58
CA GLU A 122 -8.11 1.81 -12.39
C GLU A 122 -6.96 2.38 -11.56
N GLY A 123 -6.98 2.12 -10.26
CA GLY A 123 -6.00 2.67 -9.35
C GLY A 123 -6.42 4.02 -8.77
N ARG A 124 -5.92 4.30 -7.58
CA ARG A 124 -6.18 5.55 -6.87
C ARG A 124 -4.94 5.97 -6.10
N GLU A 125 -4.58 7.23 -6.17
CA GLU A 125 -3.47 7.80 -5.42
C GLU A 125 -3.97 8.54 -4.19
N VAL A 126 -3.31 8.30 -3.05
CA VAL A 126 -3.53 9.04 -1.82
C VAL A 126 -2.18 9.43 -1.23
N SER A 127 -2.15 10.47 -0.41
CA SER A 127 -0.96 10.84 0.32
C SER A 127 -0.74 9.88 1.48
N PHE A 128 0.51 9.60 1.83
CA PHE A 128 0.84 8.81 3.00
C PHE A 128 2.05 9.39 3.74
N LYS A 129 2.23 8.97 4.98
CA LYS A 129 3.42 9.33 5.78
C LYS A 129 4.32 8.11 5.90
N PRO A 130 5.59 8.19 5.47
CA PRO A 130 6.53 7.08 5.58
C PRO A 130 7.03 6.93 7.02
N ILE A 131 6.21 6.28 7.84
CA ILE A 131 6.50 6.07 9.25
C ILE A 131 7.33 4.81 9.41
N ALA A 132 8.50 4.94 10.05
CA ALA A 132 9.30 3.81 10.48
C ALA A 132 8.83 3.41 11.87
N LEU A 133 8.21 2.24 11.98
CA LEU A 133 7.79 1.70 13.28
C LEU A 133 8.98 1.07 13.99
N LEU A 134 9.13 1.40 15.26
CA LEU A 134 10.19 0.83 16.10
C LEU A 134 9.69 -0.42 16.84
#